data_7cdf182570960d1dcb1514e019ab6a6f
#
_entry.id   7cdf182570960d1dcb1514e019ab6a6f
#
_cell.length_a   1.000
_cell.length_b   1.000
_cell.length_c   1.000
_cell.angle_alpha   90.00
_cell.angle_beta   90.00
_cell.angle_gamma   90.00
#
_symmetry.space_group_name_H-M   'P 1'
#
loop_
_entity.id
_entity.type
_entity.pdbx_description
1 polymer ?
#
loop_
_entity_poly.entity_id
_entity_poly.type
_entity_poly.pdbx_seq_one_letter_code
_entity_poly.pdbx_strand_id
1 'polypeptide(L)'
;GGKGYNYQDEVLRTAAFKNIQFSATGGTKSLKYYVSSGYQGDEGVMLKSNYDKINFRTKFDIDLNKDVKLSINLNPSYSKKESPSENLTNFWRYPTWLPATHNALTAAFVNQNSQWANIQAGDWAQPRHFIGLTYDPTYPDGSPFLMPDGTAFVPASGSPSNSAQNNPMSSLMRHDIIAKT
;
A
#
# COMPACT_ATOMS: atom_id res chain seq x y z
N GLY A 1 -24.93 14.04 -9.31
CA GLY A 1 -23.55 14.13 -8.86
C GLY A 1 -22.98 12.74 -8.66
N GLY A 2 -21.93 12.38 -9.44
CA GLY A 2 -21.23 11.11 -9.25
C GLY A 2 -20.56 11.09 -7.89
N LYS A 3 -20.55 9.92 -7.22
CA LYS A 3 -19.77 9.71 -6.01
C LYS A 3 -18.28 9.74 -6.39
N GLY A 4 -17.49 10.58 -5.74
CA GLY A 4 -16.03 10.56 -5.90
C GLY A 4 -15.45 9.21 -5.45
N TYR A 5 -14.32 8.82 -6.03
CA TYR A 5 -13.57 7.63 -5.61
C TYR A 5 -12.88 7.89 -4.28
N ASN A 6 -13.11 7.02 -3.30
CA ASN A 6 -12.50 7.16 -1.97
C ASN A 6 -11.25 6.30 -1.86
N TYR A 7 -10.12 6.91 -2.13
CA TYR A 7 -8.81 6.24 -2.05
C TYR A 7 -8.44 5.79 -0.64
N GLN A 8 -9.00 6.43 0.40
CA GLN A 8 -8.71 6.04 1.79
C GLN A 8 -9.30 4.68 2.12
N ASP A 9 -10.53 4.41 1.66
CA ASP A 9 -11.19 3.12 1.90
C ASP A 9 -10.45 1.97 1.20
N GLU A 10 -9.77 2.27 0.10
CA GLU A 10 -8.99 1.27 -0.64
C GLU A 10 -7.62 0.97 -0.02
N VAL A 11 -7.02 1.94 0.66
CA VAL A 11 -5.63 1.83 1.15
C VAL A 11 -5.57 1.56 2.64
N LEU A 12 -6.64 1.86 3.39
CA LEU A 12 -6.72 1.64 4.81
C LEU A 12 -7.45 0.32 5.12
N ARG A 13 -6.99 -0.36 6.15
CA ARG A 13 -7.60 -1.60 6.66
C ARG A 13 -7.63 -1.61 8.17
N THR A 14 -8.46 -2.46 8.72
CA THR A 14 -8.36 -2.82 10.14
C THR A 14 -7.06 -3.60 10.34
N ALA A 15 -6.21 -3.08 11.20
CA ALA A 15 -4.92 -3.67 11.51
C ALA A 15 -5.06 -4.71 12.64
N ALA A 16 -4.40 -5.85 12.47
CA ALA A 16 -4.35 -6.90 13.48
C ALA A 16 -2.97 -6.93 14.16
N PHE A 17 -2.98 -7.14 15.46
CA PHE A 17 -1.80 -7.39 16.26
C PHE A 17 -1.82 -8.83 16.76
N LYS A 18 -0.72 -9.55 16.59
CA LYS A 18 -0.55 -10.93 17.07
C LYS A 18 0.72 -11.01 17.90
N ASN A 19 0.60 -11.51 19.12
CA ASN A 19 1.75 -11.78 19.97
C ASN A 19 1.57 -13.15 20.63
N ILE A 20 2.47 -14.06 20.32
CA ILE A 20 2.46 -15.42 20.86
C ILE A 20 3.82 -15.67 21.50
N GLN A 21 3.83 -16.05 22.75
CA GLN A 21 5.05 -16.36 23.48
C GLN A 21 4.92 -17.72 24.17
N PHE A 22 5.97 -18.49 24.05
CA PHE A 22 6.12 -19.78 24.72
C PHE A 22 7.42 -19.78 25.50
N SER A 23 7.41 -20.35 26.70
CA SER A 23 8.64 -20.50 27.49
C SER A 23 8.59 -21.79 28.32
N ALA A 24 9.75 -22.39 28.49
CA ALA A 24 9.96 -23.54 29.34
C ALA A 24 11.22 -23.36 30.18
N THR A 25 11.15 -23.75 31.43
CA THR A 25 12.28 -23.75 32.35
C THR A 25 12.32 -25.05 33.09
N GLY A 26 13.52 -25.49 33.39
CA GLY A 26 13.71 -26.72 34.15
C GLY A 26 15.17 -26.93 34.53
N GLY A 27 15.45 -28.04 35.15
CA GLY A 27 16.83 -28.38 35.48
C GLY A 27 16.98 -29.44 36.57
N THR A 28 18.23 -29.77 36.82
CA THR A 28 18.71 -30.63 37.87
C THR A 28 19.63 -29.83 38.81
N LYS A 29 20.28 -30.50 39.77
CA LYS A 29 21.30 -29.85 40.60
C LYS A 29 22.49 -29.30 39.81
N SER A 30 22.84 -29.95 38.67
CA SER A 30 24.00 -29.62 37.85
C SER A 30 23.68 -28.92 36.54
N LEU A 31 22.40 -28.84 36.16
CA LEU A 31 21.97 -28.23 34.91
C LEU A 31 20.71 -27.45 35.14
N LYS A 32 20.69 -26.19 34.76
CA LYS A 32 19.50 -25.36 34.69
C LYS A 32 19.35 -24.88 33.28
N TYR A 33 18.14 -24.88 32.76
CA TYR A 33 17.85 -24.38 31.42
C TYR A 33 16.61 -23.51 31.41
N TYR A 34 16.64 -22.56 30.51
CA TYR A 34 15.52 -21.72 30.12
C TYR A 34 15.48 -21.65 28.61
N VAL A 35 14.33 -21.91 28.02
CA VAL A 35 14.09 -21.78 26.57
C VAL A 35 12.82 -21.00 26.39
N SER A 36 12.85 -20.01 25.51
CA SER A 36 11.63 -19.29 25.09
C SER A 36 11.65 -18.99 23.60
N SER A 37 10.48 -18.98 23.01
CA SER A 37 10.24 -18.57 21.63
C SER A 37 9.08 -17.60 21.62
N GLY A 38 9.19 -16.55 20.82
CA GLY A 38 8.14 -15.55 20.64
C GLY A 38 7.94 -15.22 19.16
N TYR A 39 6.70 -15.01 18.79
CA TYR A 39 6.30 -14.46 17.51
C TYR A 39 5.47 -13.20 17.75
N GLN A 40 5.84 -12.14 17.08
CA GLN A 40 5.11 -10.88 17.02
C GLN A 40 4.80 -10.57 15.56
N GLY A 41 3.53 -10.35 15.26
CA GLY A 41 3.04 -9.91 13.95
C GLY A 41 2.22 -8.64 14.12
N ASP A 42 2.67 -7.56 13.50
CA ASP A 42 2.00 -6.26 13.50
C ASP A 42 1.56 -5.92 12.08
N GLU A 43 0.27 -5.85 11.86
CA GLU A 43 -0.28 -5.30 10.63
C GLU A 43 -0.47 -3.80 10.79
N GLY A 44 0.02 -3.01 9.84
CA GLY A 44 -0.26 -1.58 9.80
C GLY A 44 -1.64 -1.29 9.24
N VAL A 45 -2.21 -0.14 9.62
CA VAL A 45 -3.50 0.35 9.10
C VAL A 45 -3.46 0.64 7.60
N MET A 46 -2.31 0.91 7.03
CA MET A 46 -2.11 1.07 5.59
C MET A 46 -1.71 -0.26 4.96
N LEU A 47 -2.24 -0.56 3.77
CA LEU A 47 -1.85 -1.74 2.98
C LEU A 47 -0.33 -1.77 2.77
N LYS A 48 0.27 -2.96 2.72
CA LYS A 48 1.72 -3.17 2.57
C LYS A 48 2.56 -2.62 3.74
N SER A 49 1.94 -2.42 4.89
CA SER A 49 2.63 -2.10 6.14
C SER A 49 2.51 -3.29 7.08
N ASN A 50 3.57 -4.08 7.19
CA ASN A 50 3.59 -5.27 8.04
C ASN A 50 4.93 -5.37 8.76
N TYR A 51 4.92 -5.92 9.95
CA TYR A 51 6.12 -6.23 10.70
C TYR A 51 5.96 -7.60 11.35
N ASP A 52 6.87 -8.50 11.03
CA ASP A 52 6.96 -9.82 11.64
C ASP A 52 8.28 -9.96 12.38
N LYS A 53 8.22 -10.48 13.58
CA LYS A 53 9.42 -10.77 14.39
C LYS A 53 9.30 -12.12 15.05
N ILE A 54 10.33 -12.92 14.89
CA ILE A 54 10.51 -14.16 15.64
C ILE A 54 11.76 -13.99 16.50
N ASN A 55 11.64 -14.32 17.75
CA ASN A 55 12.76 -14.33 18.69
C ASN A 55 12.84 -15.70 19.38
N PHE A 56 14.06 -16.11 19.61
CA PHE A 56 14.36 -17.33 20.34
C PHE A 56 15.41 -17.01 21.40
N ARG A 57 15.19 -17.47 22.62
CA ARG A 57 16.13 -17.28 23.71
C ARG A 57 16.39 -18.60 24.41
N THR A 58 17.66 -18.91 24.59
CA THR A 58 18.08 -20.09 25.31
C THR A 58 19.13 -19.71 26.34
N LYS A 59 18.99 -20.19 27.54
CA LYS A 59 19.98 -20.08 28.58
C LYS A 59 20.23 -21.46 29.21
N PHE A 60 21.50 -21.84 29.28
CA PHE A 60 21.95 -23.03 29.98
C PHE A 60 22.97 -22.62 31.04
N ASP A 61 22.79 -23.06 32.26
CA ASP A 61 23.78 -22.96 33.34
C ASP A 61 24.14 -24.38 33.78
N ILE A 62 25.38 -24.76 33.57
CA ILE A 62 25.90 -26.11 33.77
C ILE A 62 27.05 -26.10 34.81
N ASP A 63 26.88 -26.81 35.88
CA ASP A 63 27.93 -27.05 36.84
C ASP A 63 28.66 -28.35 36.45
N LEU A 64 29.83 -28.19 35.76
CA LEU A 64 30.64 -29.31 35.28
C LEU A 64 31.33 -30.04 36.42
N ASN A 65 31.84 -29.29 37.39
CA ASN A 65 32.42 -29.79 38.65
C ASN A 65 32.37 -28.68 39.70
N LYS A 66 32.98 -28.89 40.89
CA LYS A 66 32.96 -27.92 41.97
C LYS A 66 33.58 -26.56 41.61
N ASP A 67 34.50 -26.55 40.66
CA ASP A 67 35.32 -25.38 40.35
C ASP A 67 34.98 -24.81 38.95
N VAL A 68 34.23 -25.55 38.13
CA VAL A 68 33.95 -25.16 36.75
C VAL A 68 32.45 -25.07 36.51
N LYS A 69 32.00 -23.86 36.16
CA LYS A 69 30.64 -23.55 35.75
C LYS A 69 30.64 -23.03 34.30
N LEU A 70 29.74 -23.51 33.49
CA LEU A 70 29.52 -23.06 32.12
C LEU A 70 28.14 -22.41 32.00
N SER A 71 28.11 -21.17 31.52
CA SER A 71 26.87 -20.48 31.21
C SER A 71 26.82 -20.14 29.74
N ILE A 72 25.77 -20.58 29.04
CA ILE A 72 25.52 -20.32 27.62
C ILE A 72 24.24 -19.51 27.51
N ASN A 73 24.27 -18.39 26.81
CA ASN A 73 23.11 -17.54 26.55
C ASN A 73 23.07 -17.19 25.07
N LEU A 74 22.01 -17.65 24.37
CA LEU A 74 21.79 -17.41 22.95
C LEU A 74 20.45 -16.70 22.77
N ASN A 75 20.45 -15.60 21.99
CA ASN A 75 19.26 -14.78 21.74
C ASN A 75 19.13 -14.42 20.24
N PRO A 76 19.01 -15.39 19.35
CA PRO A 76 18.76 -15.08 17.95
C PRO A 76 17.37 -14.46 17.76
N SER A 77 17.30 -13.48 16.87
CA SER A 77 16.04 -12.90 16.44
C SER A 77 16.06 -12.64 14.94
N TYR A 78 14.92 -12.83 14.32
CA TYR A 78 14.70 -12.51 12.91
C TYR A 78 13.51 -11.57 12.81
N SER A 79 13.64 -10.52 12.02
CA SER A 79 12.52 -9.62 11.76
C SER A 79 12.41 -9.29 10.28
N LYS A 80 11.17 -9.22 9.80
CA LYS A 80 10.83 -8.78 8.46
C LYS A 80 9.91 -7.57 8.58
N LYS A 81 10.28 -6.48 7.93
CA LYS A 81 9.45 -5.28 7.84
C LYS A 81 9.10 -5.04 6.38
N GLU A 82 7.82 -4.89 6.12
CA GLU A 82 7.28 -4.40 4.87
C GLU A 82 6.78 -2.98 5.08
N SER A 83 7.22 -2.06 4.24
CA SER A 83 6.80 -0.66 4.31
C SER A 83 6.16 -0.28 2.98
N PRO A 84 5.04 0.45 2.99
CA PRO A 84 4.41 0.91 1.76
C PRO A 84 5.36 1.82 0.99
N SER A 85 5.34 1.72 -0.34
CA SER A 85 6.11 2.58 -1.24
C SER A 85 5.55 3.99 -1.37
N GLU A 86 4.32 4.19 -0.91
CA GLU A 86 3.59 5.45 -0.95
C GLU A 86 3.19 5.89 0.45
N ASN A 87 3.04 7.21 0.63
CA ASN A 87 2.52 7.75 1.87
C ASN A 87 1.05 8.16 1.74
N LEU A 88 0.34 8.22 2.86
CA LEU A 88 -1.08 8.54 2.89
C LEU A 88 -1.39 9.93 2.32
N THR A 89 -0.46 10.88 2.41
CA THR A 89 -0.62 12.24 1.87
C THR A 89 -0.81 12.21 0.35
N ASN A 90 -0.16 11.29 -0.37
CA ASN A 90 -0.30 11.17 -1.82
C ASN A 90 -1.72 10.74 -2.20
N PHE A 91 -2.35 9.88 -1.39
CA PHE A 91 -3.75 9.48 -1.58
C PHE A 91 -4.72 10.63 -1.29
N TRP A 92 -4.43 11.47 -0.30
CA TRP A 92 -5.28 12.63 0.02
C TRP A 92 -5.22 13.73 -1.04
N ARG A 93 -4.07 13.87 -1.68
CA ARG A 93 -3.88 14.87 -2.74
C ARG A 93 -4.34 14.40 -4.11
N TYR A 94 -4.62 13.11 -4.26
CA TYR A 94 -5.02 12.57 -5.54
C TYR A 94 -6.47 12.92 -5.85
N PRO A 95 -6.78 13.29 -7.11
CA PRO A 95 -8.12 13.72 -7.48
C PRO A 95 -9.17 12.63 -7.26
N THR A 96 -10.18 12.90 -6.45
CA THR A 96 -11.26 11.94 -6.14
C THR A 96 -12.22 11.70 -7.32
N TRP A 97 -12.22 12.56 -8.33
CA TRP A 97 -12.98 12.35 -9.57
C TRP A 97 -12.34 11.32 -10.50
N LEU A 98 -11.06 11.03 -10.31
CA LEU A 98 -10.32 10.04 -11.10
C LEU A 98 -10.41 8.68 -10.40
N PRO A 99 -10.94 7.64 -11.05
CA PRO A 99 -10.96 6.29 -10.49
C PRO A 99 -9.56 5.68 -10.46
N ALA A 100 -9.36 4.62 -9.67
CA ALA A 100 -8.07 3.93 -9.62
C ALA A 100 -7.71 3.29 -10.96
N THR A 101 -8.70 2.70 -11.64
CA THR A 101 -8.53 2.05 -12.94
C THR A 101 -9.51 2.61 -13.96
N HIS A 102 -9.14 2.53 -15.22
CA HIS A 102 -10.05 2.86 -16.32
C HIS A 102 -11.21 1.87 -16.40
N ASN A 103 -12.40 2.37 -16.69
CA ASN A 103 -13.52 1.57 -17.19
C ASN A 103 -13.57 1.66 -18.73
N ALA A 104 -14.49 0.93 -19.35
CA ALA A 104 -14.60 0.91 -20.81
C ALA A 104 -14.81 2.31 -21.41
N LEU A 105 -15.59 3.18 -20.74
CA LEU A 105 -15.87 4.53 -21.22
C LEU A 105 -14.63 5.44 -21.10
N THR A 106 -13.95 5.42 -19.95
CA THR A 106 -12.77 6.25 -19.74
C THR A 106 -11.59 5.76 -20.58
N ALA A 107 -11.45 4.46 -20.83
CA ALA A 107 -10.45 3.91 -21.74
C ALA A 107 -10.72 4.38 -23.17
N ALA A 108 -11.95 4.24 -23.68
CA ALA A 108 -12.33 4.73 -25.00
C ALA A 108 -12.13 6.23 -25.16
N PHE A 109 -12.39 7.00 -24.08
CA PHE A 109 -12.18 8.44 -24.08
C PHE A 109 -10.70 8.81 -24.22
N VAL A 110 -9.81 8.21 -23.41
CA VAL A 110 -8.37 8.53 -23.48
C VAL A 110 -7.69 7.97 -24.73
N ASN A 111 -8.21 6.91 -25.32
CA ASN A 111 -7.72 6.32 -26.58
C ASN A 111 -7.87 7.23 -27.78
N GLN A 112 -8.65 8.31 -27.69
CA GLN A 112 -8.72 9.36 -28.74
C GLN A 112 -7.37 10.07 -28.89
N ASN A 113 -6.53 10.07 -27.85
CA ASN A 113 -5.15 10.54 -27.94
C ASN A 113 -4.26 9.37 -28.40
N SER A 114 -3.56 9.55 -29.53
CA SER A 114 -2.68 8.53 -30.11
C SER A 114 -1.60 8.04 -29.13
N GLN A 115 -1.18 8.88 -28.19
CA GLN A 115 -0.23 8.51 -27.15
C GLN A 115 -0.78 7.45 -26.18
N TRP A 116 -2.10 7.39 -26.01
CA TRP A 116 -2.80 6.52 -25.07
C TRP A 116 -3.72 5.50 -25.77
N ALA A 117 -3.53 5.27 -27.07
CA ALA A 117 -4.41 4.44 -27.90
C ALA A 117 -4.58 2.98 -27.45
N ASN A 118 -3.70 2.49 -26.58
CA ASN A 118 -3.69 1.10 -26.10
C ASN A 118 -4.23 0.93 -24.67
N ILE A 119 -4.76 1.97 -24.05
CA ILE A 119 -5.33 1.91 -22.69
C ILE A 119 -6.60 1.04 -22.72
N GLN A 120 -6.70 0.10 -21.80
CA GLN A 120 -7.83 -0.80 -21.67
C GLN A 120 -8.56 -0.61 -20.33
N ALA A 121 -9.79 -1.12 -20.26
CA ALA A 121 -10.50 -1.20 -18.99
C ALA A 121 -9.73 -2.12 -18.02
N GLY A 122 -9.52 -1.64 -16.79
CA GLY A 122 -8.69 -2.29 -15.78
C GLY A 122 -7.28 -1.71 -15.66
N ASP A 123 -6.79 -0.99 -16.66
CA ASP A 123 -5.50 -0.29 -16.57
C ASP A 123 -5.54 0.84 -15.53
N TRP A 124 -4.41 1.11 -14.88
CA TRP A 124 -4.31 2.18 -13.90
C TRP A 124 -4.59 3.54 -14.55
N ALA A 125 -5.59 4.25 -14.05
CA ALA A 125 -5.89 5.59 -14.51
C ALA A 125 -4.86 6.58 -13.96
N GLN A 126 -4.27 7.37 -14.85
CA GLN A 126 -3.27 8.39 -14.52
C GLN A 126 -3.82 9.77 -14.92
N PRO A 127 -3.54 10.84 -14.15
CA PRO A 127 -3.95 12.20 -14.52
C PRO A 127 -3.45 12.59 -15.93
N ARG A 128 -2.25 12.16 -16.29
CA ARG A 128 -1.63 12.44 -17.61
C ARG A 128 -2.39 11.84 -18.79
N HIS A 129 -3.20 10.79 -18.57
CA HIS A 129 -4.02 10.20 -19.64
C HIS A 129 -5.10 11.17 -20.13
N PHE A 130 -5.49 12.13 -19.29
CA PHE A 130 -6.54 13.10 -19.57
C PHE A 130 -6.01 14.48 -20.01
N ILE A 131 -4.68 14.63 -20.16
CA ILE A 131 -4.07 15.86 -20.65
C ILE A 131 -4.28 15.98 -22.16
N GLY A 132 -4.63 17.18 -22.61
CA GLY A 132 -4.77 17.49 -24.03
C GLY A 132 -6.00 16.87 -24.69
N LEU A 133 -6.86 16.20 -23.93
CA LEU A 133 -8.17 15.80 -24.42
C LEU A 133 -9.09 17.01 -24.40
N THR A 134 -9.62 17.35 -25.56
CA THR A 134 -10.71 18.31 -25.67
C THR A 134 -11.96 17.61 -25.17
N TYR A 135 -12.40 17.94 -23.99
CA TYR A 135 -13.72 17.59 -23.54
C TYR A 135 -14.70 18.42 -24.40
N ASP A 136 -15.45 17.77 -25.27
CA ASP A 136 -16.57 18.42 -25.94
C ASP A 136 -17.74 18.46 -24.94
N PRO A 137 -18.07 19.62 -24.37
CA PRO A 137 -19.09 19.73 -23.33
C PRO A 137 -20.47 19.76 -23.99
N THR A 138 -20.82 18.69 -24.66
CA THR A 138 -22.18 18.52 -25.20
C THR A 138 -22.93 17.45 -24.42
N TYR A 139 -24.23 17.63 -24.28
CA TYR A 139 -25.15 16.60 -23.84
C TYR A 139 -25.26 15.49 -24.88
N PRO A 140 -25.76 14.28 -24.55
CA PRO A 140 -25.96 13.21 -25.52
C PRO A 140 -26.84 13.58 -26.72
N ASP A 141 -27.66 14.60 -26.59
CA ASP A 141 -28.49 15.15 -27.65
C ASP A 141 -27.75 16.16 -28.55
N GLY A 142 -26.45 16.39 -28.31
CA GLY A 142 -25.62 17.33 -29.05
C GLY A 142 -25.74 18.79 -28.62
N SER A 143 -26.56 19.09 -27.61
CA SER A 143 -26.67 20.45 -27.09
C SER A 143 -25.45 20.82 -26.24
N PRO A 144 -24.94 22.09 -26.28
CA PRO A 144 -23.81 22.50 -25.48
C PRO A 144 -24.16 22.62 -24.00
N PHE A 145 -23.22 22.28 -23.14
CA PHE A 145 -23.31 22.68 -21.71
C PHE A 145 -23.23 24.18 -21.61
N LEU A 146 -24.22 24.77 -20.98
CA LEU A 146 -24.26 26.21 -20.73
C LEU A 146 -23.94 26.50 -19.26
N MET A 147 -23.18 27.57 -19.03
CA MET A 147 -23.00 28.15 -17.73
C MET A 147 -24.32 28.79 -17.24
N PRO A 148 -24.50 29.05 -15.93
CA PRO A 148 -25.70 29.72 -15.40
C PRO A 148 -26.01 31.07 -16.04
N ASP A 149 -25.00 31.74 -16.63
CA ASP A 149 -25.14 33.00 -17.37
C ASP A 149 -25.53 32.81 -18.85
N GLY A 150 -25.76 31.58 -19.30
CA GLY A 150 -26.10 31.25 -20.64
C GLY A 150 -24.95 31.17 -21.65
N THR A 151 -23.72 31.39 -21.20
CA THR A 151 -22.52 31.21 -22.06
C THR A 151 -22.14 29.73 -22.16
N ALA A 152 -21.53 29.34 -23.29
CA ALA A 152 -21.00 27.99 -23.45
C ALA A 152 -19.91 27.70 -22.45
N PHE A 153 -19.99 26.55 -21.79
CA PHE A 153 -18.91 26.10 -20.91
C PHE A 153 -17.66 25.81 -21.74
N VAL A 154 -16.64 26.62 -21.55
CA VAL A 154 -15.31 26.35 -22.11
C VAL A 154 -14.49 25.65 -21.04
N PRO A 155 -14.11 24.36 -21.23
CA PRO A 155 -13.21 23.72 -20.29
C PRO A 155 -11.94 24.54 -20.17
N ALA A 156 -11.51 24.84 -18.95
CA ALA A 156 -10.23 25.45 -18.74
C ALA A 156 -9.16 24.60 -19.44
N SER A 157 -8.41 25.18 -20.36
CA SER A 157 -7.27 24.55 -21.03
C SER A 157 -6.10 24.40 -20.04
N GLY A 158 -6.36 23.79 -18.90
CA GLY A 158 -5.41 23.58 -17.84
C GLY A 158 -5.12 22.09 -17.70
N SER A 159 -3.86 21.73 -17.78
CA SER A 159 -3.38 20.48 -17.26
C SER A 159 -3.96 20.28 -15.84
N PRO A 160 -4.55 19.13 -15.53
CA PRO A 160 -4.88 18.82 -14.13
C PRO A 160 -3.66 19.12 -13.29
N SER A 161 -3.81 19.83 -12.21
CA SER A 161 -2.76 20.50 -11.42
C SER A 161 -1.63 19.59 -10.91
N ASN A 162 -1.64 18.31 -11.25
CA ASN A 162 -0.64 17.30 -10.92
C ASN A 162 -0.47 16.25 -12.03
N SER A 163 -0.31 16.70 -13.26
CA SER A 163 -0.08 15.84 -14.42
C SER A 163 1.15 14.93 -14.29
N ALA A 164 2.10 15.31 -13.46
CA ALA A 164 3.30 14.51 -13.17
C ALA A 164 3.09 13.46 -12.07
N GLN A 165 2.02 13.54 -11.30
CA GLN A 165 1.75 12.54 -10.27
C GLN A 165 1.29 11.23 -10.89
N ASN A 166 1.93 10.14 -10.51
CA ASN A 166 1.45 8.81 -10.78
C ASN A 166 0.24 8.50 -9.89
N ASN A 167 -0.59 7.56 -10.34
CA ASN A 167 -1.64 7.01 -9.47
C ASN A 167 -1.00 6.35 -8.25
N PRO A 168 -1.28 6.81 -7.03
CA PRO A 168 -0.65 6.27 -5.83
C PRO A 168 -1.00 4.79 -5.59
N MET A 169 -2.18 4.33 -6.04
CA MET A 169 -2.53 2.91 -5.98
C MET A 169 -1.62 2.08 -6.90
N SER A 170 -1.31 2.57 -8.10
CA SER A 170 -0.41 1.86 -9.01
C SER A 170 1.00 1.76 -8.45
N SER A 171 1.48 2.80 -7.78
CA SER A 171 2.79 2.81 -7.13
C SER A 171 2.82 1.85 -5.94
N LEU A 172 1.78 1.86 -5.11
CA LEU A 172 1.65 0.97 -3.95
C LEU A 172 1.64 -0.52 -4.37
N MET A 173 0.92 -0.86 -5.46
CA MET A 173 0.77 -2.24 -5.92
C MET A 173 1.96 -2.74 -6.74
N ARG A 174 2.69 -1.85 -7.40
CA ARG A 174 3.85 -2.22 -8.23
C ARG A 174 5.00 -2.82 -7.43
N HIS A 175 5.12 -2.49 -6.16
CA HIS A 175 6.19 -3.00 -5.30
C HIS A 175 6.20 -4.54 -5.17
N ASP A 176 5.07 -5.20 -5.37
CA ASP A 176 4.98 -6.67 -5.35
C ASP A 176 5.66 -7.35 -6.54
N ILE A 177 5.81 -6.64 -7.65
CA ILE A 177 6.39 -7.18 -8.87
C ILE A 177 7.92 -7.19 -8.77
N ILE A 178 8.50 -6.22 -8.08
CA ILE A 178 9.96 -6.06 -7.96
C ILE A 178 10.53 -6.96 -6.84
N ALA A 179 9.75 -7.26 -5.81
CA ALA A 179 10.22 -8.10 -4.69
C ALA A 179 10.22 -9.62 -5.00
N LYS A 180 9.75 -10.02 -6.18
CA LYS A 180 9.69 -11.43 -6.63
C LYS A 180 10.75 -11.78 -7.69
N THR A 181 11.59 -10.86 -8.06
CA THR A 181 12.75 -11.07 -8.94
C THR A 181 14.04 -11.11 -8.13
#